data_d90567ada55546c2e38d3938e91d17cf
#
_entry.id   d90567ada55546c2e38d3938e91d17cf
#
_cell.length_a   1.000
_cell.length_b   1.000
_cell.length_c   1.000
_cell.angle_alpha   90.00
_cell.angle_beta   90.00
_cell.angle_gamma   90.00
#
_symmetry.space_group_name_H-M   'P 1'
#
loop_
_entity.id
_entity.type
_entity.pdbx_description
1 polymer ?
#
loop_
_entity_poly.entity_id
_entity_poly.type
_entity_poly.pdbx_seq_one_letter_code
_entity_poly.pdbx_strand_id
1 'polypeptide(L)'
;HNGVVGYNPQTKKFNQIRQGTTGGLTGGYNRALAVDLQDRLWIGTGRGLRVLQNTSNFFNVSNPVARQIVIMDGEVAQELLFEIPINAITVDGSNNKWIASSTSGAFYVSATGQETIYHFTKDNSPLPSNDVQDVAVDPESGKVYLATTRGLMSYQGSATAARDDLGGLHAFPNPVRPEYNGM
;
A
#
# COMPACT_ATOMS: atom_id res chain seq x y z
N HIS A 1 -5.58 -9.33 -23.36
CA HIS A 1 -4.57 -9.85 -22.45
C HIS A 1 -4.73 -9.18 -21.10
N ASN A 2 -5.21 -9.92 -20.12
CA ASN A 2 -5.50 -9.40 -18.81
C ASN A 2 -4.36 -9.81 -17.85
N GLY A 3 -3.52 -8.86 -17.46
CA GLY A 3 -2.39 -9.12 -16.58
C GLY A 3 -1.59 -7.86 -16.32
N VAL A 4 -0.47 -8.01 -15.63
CA VAL A 4 0.53 -6.94 -15.40
C VAL A 4 1.78 -7.28 -16.20
N VAL A 5 2.21 -6.38 -17.06
CA VAL A 5 3.40 -6.54 -17.91
C VAL A 5 4.50 -5.61 -17.43
N GLY A 6 5.68 -6.15 -17.24
CA GLY A 6 6.91 -5.39 -17.00
C GLY A 6 7.80 -5.38 -18.23
N TYR A 7 8.50 -4.26 -18.43
CA TYR A 7 9.50 -4.08 -19.48
C TYR A 7 10.79 -3.51 -18.89
N ASN A 8 11.91 -4.15 -19.19
CA ASN A 8 13.24 -3.64 -18.82
C ASN A 8 13.89 -3.03 -20.07
N PRO A 9 14.08 -1.70 -20.12
CA PRO A 9 14.59 -1.02 -21.30
C PRO A 9 16.08 -1.30 -21.55
N GLN A 10 16.87 -1.60 -20.52
CA GLN A 10 18.31 -1.91 -20.67
C GLN A 10 18.53 -3.27 -21.30
N THR A 11 17.78 -4.29 -20.86
CA THR A 11 17.90 -5.66 -21.35
C THR A 11 16.93 -5.99 -22.47
N LYS A 12 15.95 -5.10 -22.76
CA LYS A 12 14.85 -5.29 -23.70
C LYS A 12 13.99 -6.52 -23.39
N LYS A 13 13.98 -6.97 -22.15
CA LYS A 13 13.18 -8.11 -21.69
C LYS A 13 11.79 -7.69 -21.30
N PHE A 14 10.84 -8.55 -21.58
CA PHE A 14 9.47 -8.49 -21.10
C PHE A 14 9.20 -9.65 -20.16
N ASN A 15 8.35 -9.44 -19.16
CA ASN A 15 7.73 -10.52 -18.42
C ASN A 15 6.31 -10.11 -18.00
N GLN A 16 5.51 -11.09 -17.59
CA GLN A 16 4.09 -10.89 -17.35
C GLN A 16 3.58 -11.71 -16.16
N ILE A 17 2.84 -11.05 -15.26
CA ILE A 17 1.98 -11.74 -14.28
C ILE A 17 0.64 -11.98 -14.96
N ARG A 18 0.22 -13.24 -15.05
CA ARG A 18 -1.02 -13.63 -15.74
C ARG A 18 -2.19 -13.80 -14.78
N GLN A 19 -3.38 -13.81 -15.35
CA GLN A 19 -4.58 -14.19 -14.60
C GLN A 19 -4.62 -15.69 -14.33
N GLY A 20 -5.40 -16.06 -13.31
CA GLY A 20 -5.65 -17.44 -12.93
C GLY A 20 -4.45 -18.10 -12.25
N THR A 21 -4.41 -19.42 -12.29
CA THR A 21 -3.44 -20.24 -11.55
C THR A 21 -1.99 -20.02 -11.97
N THR A 22 -1.75 -19.58 -13.19
CA THR A 22 -0.39 -19.38 -13.73
C THR A 22 0.29 -18.10 -13.25
N GLY A 23 -0.49 -17.07 -12.85
CA GLY A 23 0.08 -15.79 -12.37
C GLY A 23 -0.55 -15.29 -11.08
N GLY A 24 -1.61 -15.94 -10.62
CA GLY A 24 -2.27 -15.64 -9.35
C GLY A 24 -3.18 -14.41 -9.36
N LEU A 25 -3.29 -13.66 -10.48
CA LEU A 25 -4.21 -12.53 -10.53
C LEU A 25 -5.65 -13.00 -10.60
N THR A 26 -6.52 -12.39 -9.80
CA THR A 26 -7.96 -12.60 -9.86
C THR A 26 -8.54 -11.98 -11.13
N GLY A 27 -9.63 -12.55 -11.63
CA GLY A 27 -10.30 -12.07 -12.86
C GLY A 27 -10.74 -10.60 -12.77
N GLY A 28 -10.94 -9.98 -13.93
CA GLY A 28 -11.32 -8.59 -14.06
C GLY A 28 -10.16 -7.71 -14.53
N TYR A 29 -10.20 -6.46 -14.12
CA TYR A 29 -9.18 -5.46 -14.46
C TYR A 29 -8.16 -5.28 -13.34
N ASN A 30 -6.95 -4.86 -13.70
CA ASN A 30 -5.93 -4.39 -12.75
C ASN A 30 -5.85 -2.87 -12.89
N ARG A 31 -6.13 -2.12 -11.83
CA ARG A 31 -6.20 -0.66 -11.86
C ARG A 31 -5.08 0.00 -11.07
N ALA A 32 -4.64 -0.64 -10.00
CA ALA A 32 -3.70 -0.07 -9.07
C ALA A 32 -2.40 -0.87 -9.02
N LEU A 33 -1.28 -0.19 -9.08
CA LEU A 33 0.05 -0.75 -8.90
C LEU A 33 0.85 0.15 -7.97
N ALA A 34 1.49 -0.43 -6.96
CA ALA A 34 2.42 0.28 -6.10
C ALA A 34 3.60 -0.63 -5.74
N VAL A 35 4.82 -0.13 -5.88
CA VAL A 35 6.02 -0.81 -5.38
C VAL A 35 6.30 -0.26 -3.99
N ASP A 36 6.49 -1.15 -3.03
CA ASP A 36 6.77 -0.75 -1.66
C ASP A 36 8.29 -0.70 -1.36
N LEU A 37 8.64 -0.20 -0.17
CA LEU A 37 10.04 -0.04 0.23
C LEU A 37 10.79 -1.37 0.47
N GLN A 38 10.10 -2.51 0.36
CA GLN A 38 10.66 -3.86 0.45
C GLN A 38 10.69 -4.58 -0.90
N ASP A 39 10.60 -3.82 -2.00
CA ASP A 39 10.63 -4.34 -3.38
C ASP A 39 9.48 -5.31 -3.70
N ARG A 40 8.31 -5.12 -3.08
CA ARG A 40 7.10 -5.86 -3.39
C ARG A 40 6.18 -5.03 -4.27
N LEU A 41 5.58 -5.65 -5.28
CA LEU A 41 4.56 -5.03 -6.13
C LEU A 41 3.17 -5.40 -5.62
N TRP A 42 2.45 -4.40 -5.14
CA TRP A 42 1.06 -4.47 -4.73
C TRP A 42 0.16 -4.20 -5.92
N ILE A 43 -0.79 -5.08 -6.17
CA ILE A 43 -1.65 -5.07 -7.37
C ILE A 43 -3.10 -5.03 -6.93
N GLY A 44 -3.77 -3.94 -7.20
CA GLY A 44 -5.21 -3.78 -6.98
C GLY A 44 -5.99 -4.27 -8.20
N THR A 45 -6.86 -5.23 -7.96
CA THR A 45 -7.71 -5.82 -9.02
C THR A 45 -9.18 -5.47 -8.80
N GLY A 46 -10.04 -5.82 -9.75
CA GLY A 46 -11.49 -5.72 -9.59
C GLY A 46 -12.07 -6.71 -8.55
N ARG A 47 -11.26 -7.64 -8.02
CA ARG A 47 -11.69 -8.69 -7.09
C ARG A 47 -10.67 -8.93 -5.97
N GLY A 48 -10.08 -7.86 -5.44
CA GLY A 48 -9.18 -7.93 -4.30
C GLY A 48 -7.73 -7.58 -4.62
N LEU A 49 -6.88 -7.86 -3.66
CA LEU A 49 -5.47 -7.48 -3.63
C LEU A 49 -4.58 -8.68 -3.97
N ARG A 50 -3.48 -8.42 -4.70
CA ARG A 50 -2.41 -9.39 -4.96
C ARG A 50 -1.06 -8.74 -4.75
N VAL A 51 -0.08 -9.53 -4.32
CA VAL A 51 1.29 -9.05 -4.07
C VAL A 51 2.31 -9.98 -4.73
N LEU A 52 3.17 -9.41 -5.56
CA LEU A 52 4.41 -10.05 -6.01
C LEU A 52 5.52 -9.69 -5.03
N GLN A 53 6.14 -10.71 -4.41
CA GLN A 53 7.03 -10.53 -3.26
C GLN A 53 8.42 -9.95 -3.60
N ASN A 54 8.84 -9.99 -4.86
CA ASN A 54 10.18 -9.54 -5.26
C ASN A 54 10.15 -9.06 -6.71
N THR A 55 10.23 -7.75 -6.91
CA THR A 55 10.24 -7.16 -8.26
C THR A 55 11.61 -7.23 -8.92
N SER A 56 12.70 -7.24 -8.15
CA SER A 56 14.07 -7.34 -8.68
C SER A 56 14.31 -8.63 -9.45
N ASN A 57 13.62 -9.70 -9.07
CA ASN A 57 13.73 -10.99 -9.76
C ASN A 57 12.70 -11.20 -10.88
N PHE A 58 11.83 -10.19 -11.13
CA PHE A 58 10.70 -10.30 -12.04
C PHE A 58 11.07 -10.80 -13.45
N PHE A 59 12.20 -10.33 -14.01
CA PHE A 59 12.64 -10.67 -15.36
C PHE A 59 13.44 -11.97 -15.45
N ASN A 60 13.77 -12.61 -14.32
CA ASN A 60 14.59 -13.81 -14.26
C ASN A 60 13.78 -15.08 -13.99
N VAL A 61 12.49 -14.95 -13.65
CA VAL A 61 11.58 -16.07 -13.44
C VAL A 61 10.70 -16.28 -14.67
N SER A 62 10.43 -17.53 -15.03
CA SER A 62 9.61 -17.85 -16.20
C SER A 62 8.14 -17.48 -16.01
N ASN A 63 7.62 -17.62 -14.79
CA ASN A 63 6.23 -17.33 -14.44
C ASN A 63 6.17 -16.62 -13.08
N PRO A 64 6.22 -15.27 -13.06
CA PRO A 64 6.04 -14.55 -11.82
C PRO A 64 4.59 -14.71 -11.32
N VAL A 65 4.45 -15.02 -10.03
CA VAL A 65 3.15 -15.28 -9.39
C VAL A 65 2.91 -14.27 -8.28
N ALA A 66 1.83 -13.51 -8.42
CA ALA A 66 1.31 -12.67 -7.34
C ALA A 66 0.38 -13.50 -6.44
N ARG A 67 0.43 -13.25 -5.14
CA ARG A 67 -0.31 -14.01 -4.13
C ARG A 67 -1.21 -13.10 -3.31
N GLN A 68 -2.25 -13.67 -2.73
CA GLN A 68 -3.07 -13.00 -1.71
C GLN A 68 -2.27 -12.83 -0.41
N ILE A 69 -2.67 -11.85 0.38
CA ILE A 69 -2.26 -11.75 1.78
C ILE A 69 -3.35 -12.43 2.60
N VAL A 70 -2.95 -13.38 3.43
CA VAL A 70 -3.86 -14.06 4.36
C VAL A 70 -3.68 -13.42 5.73
N ILE A 71 -4.79 -12.96 6.31
CA ILE A 71 -4.85 -12.42 7.67
C ILE A 71 -5.65 -13.37 8.55
N MET A 72 -5.40 -13.31 9.85
CA MET A 72 -6.17 -14.09 10.84
C MET A 72 -7.20 -13.17 11.49
N ASP A 73 -8.46 -13.55 11.43
CA ASP A 73 -9.56 -12.94 12.19
C ASP A 73 -10.01 -13.96 13.24
N GLY A 74 -9.47 -13.85 14.46
CA GLY A 74 -9.53 -14.89 15.45
C GLY A 74 -8.82 -16.17 14.96
N GLU A 75 -9.55 -17.27 14.86
CA GLU A 75 -9.04 -18.55 14.36
C GLU A 75 -9.31 -18.77 12.86
N VAL A 76 -9.94 -17.82 12.18
CA VAL A 76 -10.32 -17.95 10.78
C VAL A 76 -9.31 -17.22 9.89
N ALA A 77 -8.75 -17.95 8.93
CA ALA A 77 -7.89 -17.37 7.91
C ALA A 77 -8.76 -16.71 6.82
N GLN A 78 -8.52 -15.43 6.55
CA GLN A 78 -9.22 -14.65 5.53
C GLN A 78 -8.22 -13.99 4.58
N GLU A 79 -8.63 -13.80 3.32
CA GLU A 79 -7.87 -13.01 2.37
C GLU A 79 -8.09 -11.51 2.62
N LEU A 80 -7.02 -10.74 2.75
CA LEU A 80 -7.10 -9.28 2.88
C LEU A 80 -7.81 -8.68 1.66
N LEU A 81 -8.87 -7.91 1.90
CA LEU A 81 -9.68 -7.23 0.90
C LEU A 81 -10.26 -8.18 -0.18
N PHE A 82 -10.65 -9.39 0.22
CA PHE A 82 -11.29 -10.36 -0.67
C PHE A 82 -12.54 -9.77 -1.34
N GLU A 83 -12.62 -9.92 -2.66
CA GLU A 83 -13.70 -9.41 -3.52
C GLU A 83 -13.97 -7.89 -3.45
N ILE A 84 -13.08 -7.11 -2.83
CA ILE A 84 -13.19 -5.64 -2.81
C ILE A 84 -12.49 -5.08 -4.05
N PRO A 85 -13.22 -4.36 -4.93
CA PRO A 85 -12.62 -3.73 -6.11
C PRO A 85 -11.70 -2.57 -5.70
N ILE A 86 -10.43 -2.63 -6.09
CA ILE A 86 -9.41 -1.65 -5.72
C ILE A 86 -9.16 -0.70 -6.89
N ASN A 87 -9.24 0.60 -6.63
CA ASN A 87 -9.04 1.67 -7.60
C ASN A 87 -7.61 2.22 -7.56
N ALA A 88 -7.05 2.43 -6.36
CA ALA A 88 -5.72 3.00 -6.18
C ALA A 88 -5.01 2.42 -4.96
N ILE A 89 -3.67 2.40 -5.00
CA ILE A 89 -2.79 2.04 -3.89
C ILE A 89 -1.65 3.04 -3.85
N THR A 90 -1.33 3.58 -2.67
CA THR A 90 -0.12 4.36 -2.44
C THR A 90 0.60 3.89 -1.19
N VAL A 91 1.92 4.04 -1.18
CA VAL A 91 2.81 3.63 -0.08
C VAL A 91 3.26 4.89 0.64
N ASP A 92 3.18 4.90 1.96
CA ASP A 92 3.67 6.01 2.76
C ASP A 92 5.13 5.83 3.25
N GLY A 93 5.65 6.82 3.94
CA GLY A 93 7.02 6.82 4.44
C GLY A 93 7.33 5.74 5.48
N SER A 94 6.32 5.16 6.12
CA SER A 94 6.43 4.01 7.03
C SER A 94 6.24 2.66 6.34
N ASN A 95 6.19 2.67 5.01
CA ASN A 95 5.89 1.49 4.19
C ASN A 95 4.48 0.90 4.39
N ASN A 96 3.56 1.62 5.02
CA ASN A 96 2.16 1.22 5.08
C ASN A 96 1.46 1.56 3.77
N LYS A 97 0.30 0.98 3.52
CA LYS A 97 -0.43 1.15 2.26
C LYS A 97 -1.78 1.80 2.49
N TRP A 98 -2.02 2.85 1.74
CA TRP A 98 -3.34 3.42 1.57
C TRP A 98 -3.99 2.79 0.33
N ILE A 99 -5.17 2.23 0.49
CA ILE A 99 -5.88 1.49 -0.55
C ILE A 99 -7.26 2.09 -0.73
N ALA A 100 -7.55 2.58 -1.92
CA ALA A 100 -8.85 3.12 -2.31
C ALA A 100 -9.70 2.04 -2.97
N SER A 101 -10.96 1.91 -2.55
CA SER A 101 -11.91 0.99 -3.17
C SER A 101 -13.10 1.72 -3.81
N SER A 102 -13.72 1.09 -4.80
CA SER A 102 -14.92 1.66 -5.44
C SER A 102 -16.21 1.46 -4.63
N THR A 103 -16.20 0.63 -3.59
CA THR A 103 -17.43 0.26 -2.87
C THR A 103 -17.30 0.37 -1.35
N SER A 104 -16.09 0.26 -0.82
CA SER A 104 -15.86 0.03 0.62
C SER A 104 -15.04 1.13 1.29
N GLY A 105 -14.90 2.30 0.64
CA GLY A 105 -14.12 3.40 1.20
C GLY A 105 -12.62 3.23 1.03
N ALA A 106 -11.85 3.65 2.02
CA ALA A 106 -10.40 3.61 2.00
C ALA A 106 -9.85 2.81 3.20
N PHE A 107 -8.81 2.03 2.94
CA PHE A 107 -8.13 1.24 3.95
C PHE A 107 -6.71 1.73 4.14
N TYR A 108 -6.26 1.75 5.38
CA TYR A 108 -4.87 1.95 5.75
C TYR A 108 -4.37 0.67 6.40
N VAL A 109 -3.45 -0.01 5.74
CA VAL A 109 -2.95 -1.32 6.17
C VAL A 109 -1.46 -1.25 6.49
N SER A 110 -1.03 -2.11 7.41
CA SER A 110 0.37 -2.21 7.84
C SER A 110 1.31 -2.54 6.68
N ALA A 111 2.60 -2.35 6.91
CA ALA A 111 3.63 -2.61 5.91
C ALA A 111 3.56 -4.03 5.32
N THR A 112 3.20 -5.01 6.11
CA THR A 112 3.03 -6.41 5.67
C THR A 112 1.63 -6.72 5.13
N GLY A 113 0.64 -5.87 5.40
CA GLY A 113 -0.77 -6.11 5.13
C GLY A 113 -1.45 -7.06 6.12
N GLN A 114 -0.79 -7.40 7.24
CA GLN A 114 -1.37 -8.31 8.23
C GLN A 114 -2.37 -7.61 9.16
N GLU A 115 -2.38 -6.28 9.17
CA GLU A 115 -3.24 -5.48 10.01
C GLU A 115 -3.90 -4.38 9.21
N THR A 116 -5.21 -4.21 9.36
CA THR A 116 -5.94 -3.03 8.92
C THR A 116 -5.92 -2.01 10.06
N ILE A 117 -5.08 -0.97 9.91
CA ILE A 117 -4.89 0.07 10.92
C ILE A 117 -6.11 0.98 10.98
N TYR A 118 -6.61 1.40 9.80
CA TYR A 118 -7.83 2.20 9.67
C TYR A 118 -8.66 1.73 8.47
N HIS A 119 -9.97 1.84 8.62
CA HIS A 119 -10.93 1.69 7.54
C HIS A 119 -11.89 2.88 7.57
N PHE A 120 -11.75 3.76 6.58
CA PHE A 120 -12.57 4.96 6.42
C PHE A 120 -13.74 4.69 5.50
N THR A 121 -14.94 4.95 6.01
CA THR A 121 -16.20 4.91 5.25
C THR A 121 -16.97 6.21 5.47
N LYS A 122 -17.97 6.47 4.63
CA LYS A 122 -18.89 7.60 4.83
C LYS A 122 -19.67 7.55 6.15
N ASP A 123 -19.76 6.37 6.77
CA ASP A 123 -20.55 6.14 7.98
C ASP A 123 -19.74 6.32 9.26
N ASN A 124 -18.39 6.24 9.18
CA ASN A 124 -17.50 6.38 10.33
C ASN A 124 -16.49 7.54 10.22
N SER A 125 -16.51 8.28 9.12
CA SER A 125 -15.57 9.35 8.86
C SER A 125 -16.20 10.46 7.99
N PRO A 126 -15.54 11.64 7.84
CA PRO A 126 -15.96 12.69 6.93
C PRO A 126 -15.86 12.34 5.44
N LEU A 127 -15.63 11.07 5.08
CA LEU A 127 -15.50 10.64 3.70
C LEU A 127 -16.80 10.89 2.92
N PRO A 128 -16.78 11.66 1.81
CA PRO A 128 -18.01 12.05 1.12
C PRO A 128 -18.73 10.88 0.43
N SER A 129 -17.99 9.81 0.11
CA SER A 129 -18.51 8.60 -0.56
C SER A 129 -17.61 7.40 -0.30
N ASN A 130 -18.18 6.19 -0.20
CA ASN A 130 -17.42 4.95 -0.17
C ASN A 130 -16.80 4.58 -1.54
N ASP A 131 -17.16 5.28 -2.61
CA ASP A 131 -16.52 5.17 -3.91
C ASP A 131 -15.32 6.11 -3.97
N VAL A 132 -14.18 5.60 -3.53
CA VAL A 132 -12.88 6.31 -3.53
C VAL A 132 -12.15 5.96 -4.81
N GLN A 133 -11.86 6.98 -5.61
CA GLN A 133 -11.27 6.84 -6.95
C GLN A 133 -9.76 6.82 -6.92
N ASP A 134 -9.16 7.63 -6.01
CA ASP A 134 -7.71 7.78 -5.90
C ASP A 134 -7.29 8.15 -4.49
N VAL A 135 -6.03 7.85 -4.17
CA VAL A 135 -5.37 8.22 -2.91
C VAL A 135 -3.95 8.65 -3.17
N ALA A 136 -3.58 9.80 -2.61
CA ALA A 136 -2.23 10.34 -2.66
C ALA A 136 -1.73 10.70 -1.26
N VAL A 137 -0.44 10.47 -1.02
CA VAL A 137 0.24 10.86 0.22
C VAL A 137 1.26 11.92 -0.13
N ASP A 138 1.22 13.04 0.57
CA ASP A 138 2.29 14.03 0.54
C ASP A 138 3.46 13.49 1.38
N PRO A 139 4.62 13.23 0.77
CA PRO A 139 5.74 12.60 1.45
C PRO A 139 6.41 13.54 2.48
N GLU A 140 6.23 14.85 2.35
CA GLU A 140 6.86 15.83 3.25
C GLU A 140 6.04 16.04 4.52
N SER A 141 4.73 16.20 4.37
CA SER A 141 3.82 16.48 5.50
C SER A 141 3.13 15.24 6.07
N GLY A 142 3.16 14.11 5.37
CA GLY A 142 2.40 12.89 5.70
C GLY A 142 0.90 13.06 5.49
N LYS A 143 0.46 14.14 4.87
CA LYS A 143 -0.95 14.40 4.60
C LYS A 143 -1.46 13.50 3.49
N VAL A 144 -2.61 12.90 3.71
CA VAL A 144 -3.26 11.97 2.77
C VAL A 144 -4.48 12.64 2.16
N TYR A 145 -4.63 12.51 0.86
CA TYR A 145 -5.76 13.00 0.10
C TYR A 145 -6.53 11.82 -0.50
N LEU A 146 -7.84 11.80 -0.28
CA LEU A 146 -8.75 10.77 -0.76
C LEU A 146 -9.75 11.43 -1.72
N ALA A 147 -9.64 11.10 -3.01
CA ALA A 147 -10.55 11.58 -4.03
C ALA A 147 -11.74 10.62 -4.17
N THR A 148 -12.95 11.11 -3.96
CA THR A 148 -14.16 10.31 -4.11
C THR A 148 -15.04 10.83 -5.25
N THR A 149 -16.03 10.06 -5.68
CA THR A 149 -17.02 10.51 -6.67
C THR A 149 -17.88 11.69 -6.19
N ARG A 150 -17.81 12.07 -4.90
CA ARG A 150 -18.63 13.16 -4.30
C ARG A 150 -17.79 14.26 -3.64
N GLY A 151 -16.50 14.26 -3.84
CA GLY A 151 -15.60 15.28 -3.29
C GLY A 151 -14.27 14.73 -2.79
N LEU A 152 -13.47 15.64 -2.25
CA LEU A 152 -12.14 15.39 -1.74
C LEU A 152 -12.14 15.44 -0.21
N MET A 153 -11.51 14.48 0.43
CA MET A 153 -11.18 14.49 1.85
C MET A 153 -9.66 14.53 2.03
N SER A 154 -9.17 15.19 3.07
CA SER A 154 -7.80 15.04 3.53
C SER A 154 -7.75 14.52 4.97
N TYR A 155 -6.73 13.69 5.23
CA TYR A 155 -6.43 13.15 6.55
C TYR A 155 -4.98 13.51 6.91
N GLN A 156 -4.74 13.97 8.15
CA GLN A 156 -3.39 14.25 8.61
C GLN A 156 -2.77 12.97 9.18
N GLY A 157 -1.96 12.32 8.40
CA GLY A 157 -1.12 11.20 8.84
C GLY A 157 0.17 11.69 9.49
N SER A 158 0.94 10.78 10.05
CA SER A 158 2.24 11.02 10.67
C SER A 158 3.42 10.41 9.91
N ALA A 159 3.14 9.58 8.89
CA ALA A 159 4.15 8.88 8.12
C ALA A 159 4.70 9.79 7.01
N THR A 160 5.90 10.31 7.21
CA THR A 160 6.65 11.10 6.22
C THR A 160 7.75 10.26 5.59
N ALA A 161 8.19 10.63 4.39
CA ALA A 161 9.36 10.00 3.78
C ALA A 161 10.62 10.25 4.61
N ALA A 162 11.56 9.32 4.57
CA ALA A 162 12.88 9.53 5.16
C ALA A 162 13.58 10.70 4.45
N ARG A 163 14.20 11.57 5.21
CA ARG A 163 15.00 12.68 4.65
C ARG A 163 16.42 12.20 4.44
N ASP A 164 16.98 12.59 3.29
CA ASP A 164 18.38 12.29 2.95
C ASP A 164 19.36 13.22 3.69
N ASP A 165 18.88 14.31 4.30
CA ASP A 165 19.68 15.22 5.08
C ASP A 165 19.39 15.11 6.59
N LEU A 166 20.45 15.23 7.38
CA LEU A 166 20.40 15.30 8.85
C LEU A 166 20.43 16.74 9.37
N GLY A 167 20.27 17.73 8.50
CA GLY A 167 20.41 19.16 8.82
C GLY A 167 19.43 19.71 9.86
N GLY A 168 18.42 18.93 10.23
CA GLY A 168 17.43 19.28 11.26
C GLY A 168 17.48 18.41 12.52
N LEU A 169 18.49 17.56 12.69
CA LEU A 169 18.62 16.76 13.90
C LEU A 169 19.06 17.62 15.09
N HIS A 170 18.13 17.91 15.97
CA HIS A 170 18.43 18.41 17.30
C HIS A 170 18.51 17.23 18.28
N ALA A 171 19.72 16.86 18.67
CA ALA A 171 19.92 15.96 19.80
C ALA A 171 19.62 16.75 21.08
N PHE A 172 18.50 16.45 21.69
CA PHE A 172 18.26 16.93 23.06
C PHE A 172 19.03 16.02 24.02
N PRO A 173 19.83 16.60 24.95
CA PRO A 173 20.44 15.78 26.01
C PRO A 173 19.32 15.09 26.77
N ASN A 174 19.45 13.80 26.95
CA ASN A 174 18.54 13.04 27.79
C ASN A 174 18.54 13.73 29.18
N PRO A 175 17.39 14.09 29.75
CA PRO A 175 17.39 14.83 31.02
C PRO A 175 18.16 14.03 32.07
N VAL A 176 19.30 14.56 32.46
CA VAL A 176 20.09 14.01 33.58
C VAL A 176 19.24 14.15 34.84
N ARG A 177 18.98 13.05 35.52
CA ARG A 177 18.22 13.09 36.76
C ARG A 177 18.92 14.03 37.76
N PRO A 178 18.19 14.81 38.54
CA PRO A 178 18.79 15.79 39.48
C PRO A 178 19.82 15.20 40.46
N GLU A 179 19.80 13.88 40.66
CA GLU A 179 20.68 13.14 41.58
C GLU A 179 22.00 12.70 40.91
N TYR A 180 22.20 12.93 39.60
CA TYR A 180 23.43 12.58 38.90
C TYR A 180 24.48 13.65 39.11
N ASN A 181 25.25 13.53 40.18
CA ASN A 181 26.50 14.23 40.39
C ASN A 181 27.60 13.49 39.62
N GLY A 182 27.81 13.88 38.34
CA GLY A 182 28.92 13.36 37.56
C GLY A 182 30.25 13.54 38.27
N MET A 183 30.98 12.44 38.48
CA MET A 183 32.41 12.46 38.78
C MET A 183 33.18 12.73 37.51
#